data_dcdd43a314a6d881f8b90eae8548907c
#
_entry.id   dcdd43a314a6d881f8b90eae8548907c
#
_cell.length_a   1.000
_cell.length_b   1.000
_cell.length_c   1.000
_cell.angle_alpha   90.00
_cell.angle_beta   90.00
_cell.angle_gamma   90.00
#
_symmetry.space_group_name_H-M   'P 1'
#
loop_
_entity.id
_entity.type
_entity.pdbx_description
1 polymer ?
#
loop_
_entity_poly.entity_id
_entity_poly.type
_entity_poly.pdbx_seq_one_letter_code
_entity_poly.pdbx_strand_id
1 'polypeptide(L)'
;MEILDRLKKSARILIMGDPKKKKRNPIPAITPEEVAEIKQFFPREKFFIFGHARSGTTLLMRLARLHPEVHCNYQAHFFTRQPLLKSLVNTPEAEEWLTRKSNRWNQGRDLSPLVLRATADFIMERDAVRQGKVIVGDKSPSSTIHGQAVRDMHSIYPDAKLVYILRDGRDVLISERFRNFVEESRFLSAEDKHIIEDLRRDQTQFTNGARSIFTETFIRRVAKSWVQNLQETEDEARRLFGENYFGMRYEDLLSTPFDEMTKLWKFLGVKQIDASLGEEIKTEMASNPDEEWQAKRNEEIASFLPKGQAGNWQMLLTARDKSLFKAVIGEMLIKWGYEKDLNW
;
A
#
# COMPACT_ATOMS: atom_id res chain seq x y z
N MET A 1 -3.69 -17.81 49.51
CA MET A 1 -4.87 -18.21 48.72
C MET A 1 -4.96 -17.40 47.41
N GLU A 2 -4.85 -16.09 47.44
CA GLU A 2 -4.97 -15.20 46.26
C GLU A 2 -3.95 -15.45 45.12
N ILE A 3 -2.67 -15.75 45.45
CA ILE A 3 -1.62 -15.95 44.42
C ILE A 3 -1.85 -17.24 43.64
N LEU A 4 -2.24 -18.32 44.31
CA LEU A 4 -2.54 -19.60 43.67
C LEU A 4 -3.77 -19.50 42.73
N ASP A 5 -4.76 -18.72 43.12
CA ASP A 5 -5.95 -18.50 42.30
C ASP A 5 -5.66 -17.61 41.07
N ARG A 6 -4.77 -16.63 41.23
CA ARG A 6 -4.28 -15.81 40.09
C ARG A 6 -3.46 -16.66 39.13
N LEU A 7 -2.59 -17.53 39.61
CA LEU A 7 -1.80 -18.47 38.80
C LEU A 7 -2.69 -19.46 38.03
N LYS A 8 -3.67 -20.07 38.72
CA LYS A 8 -4.65 -20.96 38.08
C LYS A 8 -5.49 -20.24 37.01
N LYS A 9 -5.90 -19.01 37.28
CA LYS A 9 -6.65 -18.19 36.31
C LYS A 9 -5.77 -17.81 35.11
N SER A 10 -4.51 -17.43 35.32
CA SER A 10 -3.56 -17.14 34.23
C SER A 10 -3.23 -18.39 33.41
N ALA A 11 -2.99 -19.55 34.05
CA ALA A 11 -2.79 -20.82 33.34
C ALA A 11 -4.01 -21.24 32.53
N ARG A 12 -5.22 -21.05 33.08
CA ARG A 12 -6.46 -21.34 32.39
C ARG A 12 -6.67 -20.42 31.15
N ILE A 13 -6.33 -19.14 31.28
CA ILE A 13 -6.37 -18.16 30.16
C ILE A 13 -5.34 -18.52 29.09
N LEU A 14 -4.13 -18.97 29.48
CA LEU A 14 -3.08 -19.39 28.55
C LEU A 14 -3.45 -20.68 27.78
N ILE A 15 -4.12 -21.63 28.44
CA ILE A 15 -4.45 -22.94 27.84
C ILE A 15 -5.78 -22.92 27.09
N MET A 16 -6.78 -22.22 27.60
CA MET A 16 -8.17 -22.24 27.07
C MET A 16 -8.60 -20.94 26.39
N GLY A 17 -7.73 -19.92 26.38
CA GLY A 17 -8.10 -18.55 26.01
C GLY A 17 -8.93 -17.87 27.10
N ASP A 18 -9.02 -16.54 27.02
CA ASP A 18 -9.87 -15.78 27.96
C ASP A 18 -11.36 -16.04 27.63
N PRO A 19 -12.11 -16.74 28.50
CA PRO A 19 -13.52 -17.04 28.22
C PRO A 19 -14.41 -15.78 28.14
N LYS A 20 -13.86 -14.61 28.51
CA LYS A 20 -14.53 -13.32 28.41
C LYS A 20 -14.24 -12.59 27.09
N LYS A 21 -13.25 -13.03 26.30
CA LYS A 21 -13.05 -12.49 24.95
C LYS A 21 -13.98 -13.20 23.96
N LYS A 22 -15.28 -12.91 24.02
CA LYS A 22 -16.14 -13.15 22.87
C LYS A 22 -15.50 -12.45 21.66
N LYS A 23 -15.12 -13.22 20.65
CA LYS A 23 -14.74 -12.62 19.38
C LYS A 23 -16.00 -11.95 18.83
N ARG A 24 -15.85 -10.70 18.41
CA ARG A 24 -16.88 -9.99 17.68
C ARG A 24 -17.31 -10.78 16.45
N ASN A 25 -18.60 -10.74 16.12
CA ASN A 25 -19.12 -11.21 14.84
C ASN A 25 -18.46 -10.43 13.68
N PRO A 26 -18.32 -11.03 12.49
CA PRO A 26 -17.83 -10.31 11.32
C PRO A 26 -18.64 -9.04 11.08
N ILE A 27 -17.94 -7.94 10.78
CA ILE A 27 -18.60 -6.69 10.39
C ILE A 27 -19.28 -6.92 9.04
N PRO A 28 -20.58 -6.62 8.91
CA PRO A 28 -21.28 -6.78 7.64
C PRO A 28 -20.72 -5.79 6.59
N ALA A 29 -20.94 -6.11 5.31
CA ALA A 29 -20.71 -5.15 4.25
C ALA A 29 -21.76 -4.03 4.33
N ILE A 30 -21.34 -2.80 3.96
CA ILE A 30 -22.25 -1.66 3.85
C ILE A 30 -23.28 -1.92 2.75
N THR A 31 -24.53 -1.54 2.97
CA THR A 31 -25.59 -1.71 1.97
C THR A 31 -25.66 -0.51 1.02
N PRO A 32 -26.30 -0.64 -0.17
CA PRO A 32 -26.52 0.49 -1.06
C PRO A 32 -27.28 1.66 -0.44
N GLU A 33 -28.25 1.35 0.43
CA GLU A 33 -29.03 2.36 1.16
C GLU A 33 -28.16 3.12 2.16
N GLU A 34 -27.27 2.41 2.87
CA GLU A 34 -26.32 3.01 3.79
C GLU A 34 -25.26 3.86 3.06
N VAL A 35 -24.84 3.44 1.86
CA VAL A 35 -23.99 4.27 0.99
C VAL A 35 -24.71 5.56 0.58
N ALA A 36 -25.98 5.47 0.21
CA ALA A 36 -26.78 6.64 -0.14
C ALA A 36 -27.00 7.57 1.07
N GLU A 37 -27.20 7.00 2.25
CA GLU A 37 -27.34 7.75 3.52
C GLU A 37 -26.05 8.53 3.83
N ILE A 38 -24.88 7.88 3.80
CA ILE A 38 -23.61 8.53 4.17
C ILE A 38 -23.17 9.58 3.14
N LYS A 39 -23.48 9.41 1.85
CA LYS A 39 -23.19 10.40 0.81
C LYS A 39 -23.93 11.74 0.99
N GLN A 40 -24.98 11.79 1.78
CA GLN A 40 -25.64 13.06 2.12
C GLN A 40 -24.74 13.94 2.99
N PHE A 41 -23.86 13.34 3.79
CA PHE A 41 -22.92 14.04 4.67
C PHE A 41 -21.52 14.16 4.06
N PHE A 42 -21.10 13.17 3.29
CA PHE A 42 -19.78 13.08 2.65
C PHE A 42 -19.90 12.83 1.14
N PRO A 43 -20.29 13.86 0.36
CA PRO A 43 -20.72 13.69 -1.03
C PRO A 43 -19.58 13.51 -2.04
N ARG A 44 -18.32 13.71 -1.65
CA ARG A 44 -17.20 13.66 -2.58
C ARG A 44 -16.94 12.25 -3.08
N GLU A 45 -16.53 12.13 -4.36
CA GLU A 45 -16.12 10.85 -4.94
C GLU A 45 -14.83 10.34 -4.29
N LYS A 46 -14.79 9.03 -4.02
CA LYS A 46 -13.70 8.38 -3.30
C LYS A 46 -12.85 7.52 -4.22
N PHE A 47 -11.52 7.56 -3.99
CA PHE A 47 -10.60 6.61 -4.60
C PHE A 47 -9.51 6.18 -3.63
N PHE A 48 -8.90 5.01 -3.90
CA PHE A 48 -7.80 4.49 -3.13
C PHE A 48 -6.67 4.07 -4.05
N ILE A 49 -5.43 4.43 -3.69
CA ILE A 49 -4.22 4.01 -4.39
C ILE A 49 -3.56 2.90 -3.58
N PHE A 50 -3.59 1.68 -4.14
CA PHE A 50 -2.88 0.53 -3.61
C PHE A 50 -1.67 0.21 -4.48
N GLY A 51 -0.77 -0.61 -3.97
CA GLY A 51 0.42 -1.11 -4.63
C GLY A 51 1.31 -1.83 -3.64
N HIS A 52 2.18 -2.68 -4.12
CA HIS A 52 3.26 -3.18 -3.29
C HIS A 52 4.12 -2.01 -2.80
N ALA A 53 4.64 -2.07 -1.59
CA ALA A 53 5.60 -1.06 -1.13
C ALA A 53 6.74 -0.92 -2.15
N ARG A 54 7.23 0.29 -2.35
CA ARG A 54 8.29 0.65 -3.32
C ARG A 54 7.88 0.61 -4.81
N SER A 55 6.61 0.56 -5.11
CA SER A 55 6.09 0.57 -6.50
C SER A 55 5.73 1.97 -7.03
N GLY A 56 6.20 3.05 -6.41
CA GLY A 56 5.95 4.41 -6.92
C GLY A 56 4.63 5.05 -6.47
N THR A 57 3.92 4.46 -5.50
CA THR A 57 2.64 4.98 -4.99
C THR A 57 2.72 6.43 -4.49
N THR A 58 3.87 6.86 -3.95
CA THR A 58 4.06 8.24 -3.48
C THR A 58 4.17 9.22 -4.64
N LEU A 59 4.91 8.88 -5.69
CA LEU A 59 4.96 9.70 -6.91
C LEU A 59 3.56 9.82 -7.52
N LEU A 60 2.86 8.70 -7.70
CA LEU A 60 1.51 8.69 -8.25
C LEU A 60 0.55 9.57 -7.46
N MET A 61 0.58 9.50 -6.12
CA MET A 61 -0.24 10.38 -5.27
C MET A 61 0.08 11.86 -5.49
N ARG A 62 1.38 12.22 -5.56
CA ARG A 62 1.81 13.60 -5.76
C ARG A 62 1.34 14.13 -7.11
N LEU A 63 1.52 13.33 -8.17
CA LEU A 63 1.05 13.68 -9.50
C LEU A 63 -0.49 13.79 -9.57
N ALA A 64 -1.23 12.88 -8.90
CA ALA A 64 -2.68 12.96 -8.85
C ALA A 64 -3.17 14.27 -8.24
N ARG A 65 -2.47 14.80 -7.22
CA ARG A 65 -2.79 16.06 -6.54
C ARG A 65 -2.56 17.32 -7.37
N LEU A 66 -1.79 17.24 -8.45
CA LEU A 66 -1.58 18.41 -9.34
C LEU A 66 -2.90 18.87 -9.94
N HIS A 67 -3.84 17.95 -10.15
CA HIS A 67 -5.15 18.36 -10.65
C HIS A 67 -5.92 19.16 -9.59
N PRO A 68 -6.51 20.33 -9.98
CA PRO A 68 -7.21 21.20 -9.04
C PRO A 68 -8.42 20.56 -8.37
N GLU A 69 -9.07 19.55 -8.95
CA GLU A 69 -10.21 18.85 -8.38
C GLU A 69 -9.84 17.72 -7.45
N VAL A 70 -8.59 17.23 -7.44
CA VAL A 70 -8.18 15.98 -6.78
C VAL A 70 -7.40 16.26 -5.50
N HIS A 71 -7.79 15.60 -4.42
CA HIS A 71 -7.02 15.48 -3.18
C HIS A 71 -6.73 14.01 -2.88
N CYS A 72 -5.58 13.72 -2.30
CA CYS A 72 -5.23 12.36 -1.87
C CYS A 72 -4.44 12.39 -0.58
N ASN A 73 -4.89 11.69 0.45
CA ASN A 73 -4.21 11.58 1.71
C ASN A 73 -2.95 10.71 1.62
N TYR A 74 -2.03 10.93 2.54
CA TYR A 74 -0.79 10.19 2.63
C TYR A 74 -0.86 9.11 3.71
N GLN A 75 -1.06 7.85 3.29
CA GLN A 75 -0.92 6.65 4.12
C GLN A 75 -1.79 6.61 5.40
N ALA A 76 -3.09 6.85 5.26
CA ALA A 76 -4.02 6.61 6.37
C ALA A 76 -4.15 5.11 6.71
N HIS A 77 -3.78 4.23 5.76
CA HIS A 77 -3.76 2.77 5.94
C HIS A 77 -5.08 2.18 6.47
N PHE A 78 -6.22 2.71 6.03
CA PHE A 78 -7.53 2.24 6.47
C PHE A 78 -7.71 0.73 6.30
N PHE A 79 -7.14 0.14 5.24
CA PHE A 79 -7.32 -1.27 4.87
C PHE A 79 -6.00 -2.05 4.69
N THR A 80 -4.86 -1.38 4.51
CA THR A 80 -3.61 -1.97 4.04
C THR A 80 -2.57 -2.25 5.13
N ARG A 81 -2.91 -2.00 6.38
CA ARG A 81 -2.17 -2.45 7.57
C ARG A 81 -3.12 -3.17 8.49
N GLN A 82 -2.62 -3.72 9.61
CA GLN A 82 -3.51 -4.25 10.64
C GLN A 82 -4.56 -3.18 10.95
N PRO A 83 -5.84 -3.57 10.98
CA PRO A 83 -6.95 -2.69 10.65
C PRO A 83 -7.16 -1.65 11.73
N LEU A 84 -6.44 -0.55 11.62
CA LEU A 84 -6.67 0.60 12.50
C LEU A 84 -8.13 1.04 12.40
N LEU A 85 -8.67 1.14 11.17
CA LEU A 85 -10.07 1.51 11.00
C LEU A 85 -11.03 0.50 11.66
N LYS A 86 -10.88 -0.80 11.40
CA LYS A 86 -11.71 -1.84 12.01
C LYS A 86 -11.59 -1.88 13.54
N SER A 87 -10.45 -1.45 14.11
CA SER A 87 -10.24 -1.45 15.55
C SER A 87 -11.20 -0.52 16.29
N LEU A 88 -11.75 0.50 15.62
CA LEU A 88 -12.75 1.41 16.21
C LEU A 88 -14.02 0.70 16.66
N VAL A 89 -14.36 -0.40 16.02
CA VAL A 89 -15.60 -1.13 16.29
C VAL A 89 -15.36 -2.59 16.69
N ASN A 90 -14.11 -3.00 16.91
CA ASN A 90 -13.72 -4.41 17.08
C ASN A 90 -13.70 -4.89 18.54
N THR A 91 -14.32 -4.14 19.46
CA THR A 91 -14.47 -4.57 20.85
C THR A 91 -15.89 -5.11 21.10
N PRO A 92 -16.08 -6.05 22.06
CA PRO A 92 -17.40 -6.54 22.41
C PRO A 92 -18.36 -5.42 22.85
N GLU A 93 -17.83 -4.41 23.51
CA GLU A 93 -18.61 -3.25 23.98
C GLU A 93 -19.09 -2.41 22.79
N ALA A 94 -18.21 -2.16 21.81
CA ALA A 94 -18.57 -1.44 20.59
C ALA A 94 -19.58 -2.24 19.76
N GLU A 95 -19.39 -3.56 19.64
CA GLU A 95 -20.36 -4.45 18.99
C GLU A 95 -21.71 -4.36 19.68
N GLU A 96 -21.76 -4.56 21.01
CA GLU A 96 -23.00 -4.49 21.75
C GLU A 96 -23.71 -3.15 21.55
N TRP A 97 -22.95 -2.05 21.61
CA TRP A 97 -23.51 -0.70 21.43
C TRP A 97 -24.06 -0.48 20.02
N LEU A 98 -23.34 -0.88 18.99
CA LEU A 98 -23.70 -0.63 17.58
C LEU A 98 -24.76 -1.59 17.03
N THR A 99 -24.91 -2.81 17.63
CA THR A 99 -25.79 -3.86 17.10
C THR A 99 -26.98 -4.16 18.00
N ARG A 100 -27.09 -3.54 19.17
CA ARG A 100 -28.09 -3.88 20.18
C ARG A 100 -29.51 -3.63 19.67
N LYS A 101 -30.27 -4.68 19.42
CA LYS A 101 -31.63 -4.64 18.88
C LYS A 101 -32.63 -3.84 19.77
N SER A 102 -32.36 -3.75 21.08
CA SER A 102 -33.18 -2.93 21.99
C SER A 102 -32.90 -1.43 21.84
N ASN A 103 -31.84 -1.02 21.19
CA ASN A 103 -31.55 0.37 20.94
C ASN A 103 -32.38 0.85 19.74
N ARG A 104 -33.38 1.67 20.00
CA ARG A 104 -34.27 2.19 18.95
C ARG A 104 -33.54 3.11 17.96
N TRP A 105 -32.41 3.71 18.35
CA TRP A 105 -31.64 4.63 17.52
C TRP A 105 -30.93 3.95 16.33
N ASN A 106 -30.58 2.67 16.42
CA ASN A 106 -29.96 1.93 15.32
C ASN A 106 -30.97 1.19 14.43
N GLN A 107 -32.26 1.27 14.74
CA GLN A 107 -33.35 0.62 14.00
C GLN A 107 -33.13 -0.90 13.80
N GLY A 108 -32.41 -1.54 14.74
CA GLY A 108 -32.10 -2.97 14.69
C GLY A 108 -30.98 -3.36 13.72
N ARG A 109 -30.30 -2.39 13.13
CA ARG A 109 -29.15 -2.60 12.23
C ARG A 109 -27.83 -2.67 12.99
N ASP A 110 -26.80 -3.29 12.40
CA ASP A 110 -25.40 -3.11 12.79
C ASP A 110 -24.86 -1.83 12.12
N LEU A 111 -24.65 -0.78 12.89
CA LEU A 111 -24.13 0.49 12.36
C LEU A 111 -22.61 0.54 12.23
N SER A 112 -21.91 -0.57 12.43
CA SER A 112 -20.45 -0.60 12.33
C SER A 112 -19.92 -0.20 10.96
N PRO A 113 -20.49 -0.65 9.82
CA PRO A 113 -20.05 -0.21 8.51
C PRO A 113 -20.18 1.30 8.33
N LEU A 114 -21.29 1.91 8.78
CA LEU A 114 -21.51 3.36 8.70
C LEU A 114 -20.50 4.13 9.54
N VAL A 115 -20.22 3.68 10.77
CA VAL A 115 -19.22 4.31 11.65
C VAL A 115 -17.82 4.28 11.01
N LEU A 116 -17.44 3.13 10.46
CA LEU A 116 -16.15 2.99 9.77
C LEU A 116 -16.08 3.91 8.54
N ARG A 117 -17.14 3.90 7.72
CA ARG A 117 -17.22 4.74 6.53
C ARG A 117 -17.18 6.22 6.88
N ALA A 118 -18.02 6.68 7.81
CA ALA A 118 -18.09 8.07 8.24
C ALA A 118 -16.74 8.56 8.80
N THR A 119 -16.07 7.73 9.60
CA THR A 119 -14.75 8.08 10.15
C THR A 119 -13.71 8.27 9.05
N ALA A 120 -13.63 7.34 8.10
CA ALA A 120 -12.69 7.44 6.99
C ALA A 120 -13.04 8.61 6.05
N ASP A 121 -14.31 8.81 5.73
CA ASP A 121 -14.78 9.92 4.91
C ASP A 121 -14.46 11.28 5.56
N PHE A 122 -14.69 11.42 6.88
CA PHE A 122 -14.31 12.63 7.61
C PHE A 122 -12.80 12.92 7.49
N ILE A 123 -11.95 11.90 7.68
CA ILE A 123 -10.50 12.04 7.57
C ILE A 123 -10.11 12.46 6.15
N MET A 124 -10.69 11.83 5.12
CA MET A 124 -10.35 12.12 3.72
C MET A 124 -10.87 13.48 3.26
N GLU A 125 -12.11 13.85 3.64
CA GLU A 125 -12.75 15.08 3.14
C GLU A 125 -12.33 16.34 3.91
N ARG A 126 -11.89 16.21 5.16
CA ARG A 126 -11.57 17.36 6.03
C ARG A 126 -10.67 18.39 5.35
N ASP A 127 -9.58 17.93 4.74
CA ASP A 127 -8.61 18.80 4.11
C ASP A 127 -9.00 19.15 2.67
N ALA A 128 -9.66 18.22 1.98
CA ALA A 128 -10.21 18.44 0.64
C ALA A 128 -11.28 19.56 0.61
N VAL A 129 -12.16 19.60 1.62
CA VAL A 129 -13.18 20.65 1.76
C VAL A 129 -12.54 22.04 1.83
N ARG A 130 -11.49 22.19 2.66
CA ARG A 130 -10.77 23.44 2.84
C ARG A 130 -10.08 23.93 1.56
N GLN A 131 -9.69 22.98 0.70
CA GLN A 131 -9.00 23.24 -0.56
C GLN A 131 -9.95 23.31 -1.77
N GLY A 132 -11.27 23.19 -1.58
CA GLY A 132 -12.25 23.19 -2.68
C GLY A 132 -12.18 21.95 -3.59
N LYS A 133 -11.52 20.86 -3.16
CA LYS A 133 -11.37 19.64 -3.94
C LYS A 133 -12.65 18.81 -3.91
N VAL A 134 -12.98 18.13 -5.02
CA VAL A 134 -14.23 17.37 -5.17
C VAL A 134 -14.03 15.86 -5.29
N ILE A 135 -12.82 15.40 -5.60
CA ILE A 135 -12.41 14.00 -5.67
C ILE A 135 -11.38 13.76 -4.57
N VAL A 136 -11.62 12.80 -3.70
CA VAL A 136 -10.76 12.56 -2.54
C VAL A 136 -10.32 11.12 -2.46
N GLY A 137 -9.05 10.91 -2.10
CA GLY A 137 -8.51 9.57 -1.97
C GLY A 137 -7.54 9.39 -0.83
N ASP A 138 -7.07 8.16 -0.68
CA ASP A 138 -5.97 7.76 0.20
C ASP A 138 -4.98 6.87 -0.52
N LYS A 139 -3.68 7.14 -0.32
CA LYS A 139 -2.61 6.33 -0.84
C LYS A 139 -2.00 5.49 0.26
N SER A 140 -2.20 4.17 0.19
CA SER A 140 -1.78 3.23 1.22
C SER A 140 -1.18 1.95 0.65
N PRO A 141 0.14 1.92 0.36
CA PRO A 141 0.82 0.72 -0.12
C PRO A 141 0.94 -0.33 0.98
N SER A 142 1.05 -1.59 0.59
CA SER A 142 1.35 -2.70 1.51
C SER A 142 2.17 -3.79 0.83
N SER A 143 3.09 -4.40 1.61
CA SER A 143 3.81 -5.62 1.22
C SER A 143 3.27 -6.87 1.93
N THR A 144 2.33 -6.72 2.86
CA THR A 144 1.92 -7.81 3.76
C THR A 144 0.43 -8.14 3.74
N ILE A 145 -0.41 -7.21 3.29
CA ILE A 145 -1.85 -7.40 3.17
C ILE A 145 -2.21 -7.32 1.69
N HIS A 146 -2.67 -8.44 1.14
CA HIS A 146 -2.88 -8.64 -0.30
C HIS A 146 -4.37 -8.48 -0.66
N GLY A 147 -4.97 -9.47 -1.28
CA GLY A 147 -6.39 -9.46 -1.64
C GLY A 147 -7.37 -9.17 -0.49
N GLN A 148 -6.96 -9.45 0.76
CA GLN A 148 -7.78 -9.10 1.93
C GLN A 148 -8.01 -7.60 2.07
N ALA A 149 -7.02 -6.75 1.75
CA ALA A 149 -7.20 -5.29 1.78
C ALA A 149 -8.26 -4.82 0.77
N VAL A 150 -8.31 -5.46 -0.40
CA VAL A 150 -9.30 -5.18 -1.44
C VAL A 150 -10.69 -5.58 -0.99
N ARG A 151 -10.85 -6.79 -0.40
CA ARG A 151 -12.13 -7.26 0.15
C ARG A 151 -12.61 -6.36 1.28
N ASP A 152 -11.71 -5.99 2.20
CA ASP A 152 -12.03 -5.11 3.31
C ASP A 152 -12.42 -3.71 2.83
N MET A 153 -11.74 -3.18 1.83
CA MET A 153 -12.11 -1.92 1.21
C MET A 153 -13.48 -2.01 0.55
N HIS A 154 -13.71 -3.01 -0.29
CA HIS A 154 -14.99 -3.18 -0.98
C HIS A 154 -16.16 -3.34 -0.01
N SER A 155 -15.96 -4.00 1.14
CA SER A 155 -17.02 -4.15 2.15
C SER A 155 -17.51 -2.83 2.75
N ILE A 156 -16.71 -1.76 2.68
CA ILE A 156 -17.04 -0.42 3.21
C ILE A 156 -17.19 0.62 2.09
N TYR A 157 -16.51 0.42 0.96
CA TYR A 157 -16.46 1.33 -0.18
C TYR A 157 -16.75 0.62 -1.50
N PRO A 158 -17.92 -0.04 -1.67
CA PRO A 158 -18.26 -0.70 -2.93
C PRO A 158 -18.41 0.28 -4.10
N ASP A 159 -18.66 1.55 -3.81
CA ASP A 159 -18.86 2.66 -4.75
C ASP A 159 -17.60 3.48 -5.04
N ALA A 160 -16.47 3.18 -4.41
CA ALA A 160 -15.23 3.90 -4.63
C ALA A 160 -14.45 3.34 -5.84
N LYS A 161 -13.45 4.09 -6.29
CA LYS A 161 -12.51 3.68 -7.32
C LYS A 161 -11.23 3.14 -6.71
N LEU A 162 -10.72 2.03 -7.25
CA LEU A 162 -9.46 1.43 -6.82
C LEU A 162 -8.40 1.61 -7.92
N VAL A 163 -7.32 2.26 -7.57
CA VAL A 163 -6.13 2.44 -8.42
C VAL A 163 -5.03 1.52 -7.88
N TYR A 164 -4.44 0.70 -8.74
CA TYR A 164 -3.32 -0.15 -8.39
C TYR A 164 -2.11 0.17 -9.26
N ILE A 165 -1.00 0.57 -8.62
CA ILE A 165 0.26 0.77 -9.31
C ILE A 165 1.20 -0.40 -9.06
N LEU A 166 1.67 -1.00 -10.14
CA LEU A 166 2.66 -2.08 -10.11
C LEU A 166 4.00 -1.60 -10.65
N ARG A 167 5.07 -2.23 -10.24
CA ARG A 167 6.44 -1.97 -10.66
C ARG A 167 7.19 -3.28 -10.87
N ASP A 168 8.17 -3.29 -11.76
CA ASP A 168 9.06 -4.43 -11.94
C ASP A 168 9.58 -4.95 -10.60
N GLY A 169 9.31 -6.23 -10.32
CA GLY A 169 9.66 -6.86 -9.05
C GLY A 169 11.17 -6.83 -8.76
N ARG A 170 12.01 -6.77 -9.79
CA ARG A 170 13.46 -6.67 -9.66
C ARG A 170 13.88 -5.32 -9.10
N ASP A 171 13.27 -4.24 -9.56
CA ASP A 171 13.51 -2.90 -9.02
C ASP A 171 12.87 -2.70 -7.64
N VAL A 172 11.74 -3.36 -7.38
CA VAL A 172 11.15 -3.42 -6.04
C VAL A 172 12.10 -4.10 -5.06
N LEU A 173 12.72 -5.23 -5.44
CA LEU A 173 13.71 -5.94 -4.63
C LEU A 173 14.86 -5.03 -4.22
N ILE A 174 15.42 -4.30 -5.17
CA ILE A 174 16.52 -3.36 -4.94
C ILE A 174 16.07 -2.22 -4.01
N SER A 175 14.96 -1.57 -4.33
CA SER A 175 14.44 -0.46 -3.53
C SER A 175 14.11 -0.88 -2.10
N GLU A 176 13.59 -2.09 -1.89
CA GLU A 176 13.31 -2.66 -0.57
C GLU A 176 14.60 -2.96 0.20
N ARG A 177 15.66 -3.42 -0.51
CA ARG A 177 16.96 -3.68 0.11
C ARG A 177 17.60 -2.42 0.68
N PHE A 178 17.60 -1.34 -0.10
CA PHE A 178 18.16 -0.07 0.36
C PHE A 178 17.33 0.54 1.48
N ARG A 179 16.01 0.42 1.42
CA ARG A 179 15.14 0.81 2.53
C ARG A 179 15.49 0.04 3.81
N ASN A 180 15.70 -1.27 3.69
CA ASN A 180 16.07 -2.11 4.81
C ASN A 180 17.42 -1.68 5.42
N PHE A 181 18.41 -1.36 4.60
CA PHE A 181 19.70 -0.85 5.10
C PHE A 181 19.59 0.50 5.83
N VAL A 182 18.72 1.37 5.37
CA VAL A 182 18.58 2.74 5.90
C VAL A 182 17.62 2.81 7.10
N GLU A 183 16.46 2.16 7.01
CA GLU A 183 15.36 2.32 7.98
C GLU A 183 15.32 1.23 9.05
N GLU A 184 15.72 0.01 8.70
CA GLU A 184 15.53 -1.18 9.55
C GLU A 184 16.84 -1.69 10.17
N SER A 185 17.81 -0.81 10.38
CA SER A 185 19.15 -1.15 10.87
C SER A 185 19.18 -2.01 12.16
N ARG A 186 18.11 -1.94 12.97
CA ARG A 186 17.96 -2.73 14.21
C ARG A 186 17.67 -4.21 13.94
N PHE A 187 17.16 -4.56 12.77
CA PHE A 187 16.74 -5.92 12.42
C PHE A 187 17.68 -6.59 11.40
N LEU A 188 18.83 -5.96 11.13
CA LEU A 188 19.82 -6.51 10.22
C LEU A 188 20.55 -7.70 10.84
N SER A 189 20.68 -8.78 10.06
CA SER A 189 21.52 -9.92 10.41
C SER A 189 23.00 -9.55 10.44
N ALA A 190 23.85 -10.43 10.98
CA ALA A 190 25.30 -10.25 10.92
C ALA A 190 25.79 -10.18 9.45
N GLU A 191 25.24 -11.02 8.56
CA GLU A 191 25.54 -10.99 7.13
C GLU A 191 25.16 -9.65 6.48
N ASP A 192 23.98 -9.10 6.80
CA ASP A 192 23.56 -7.79 6.30
C ASP A 192 24.50 -6.67 6.73
N LYS A 193 24.99 -6.70 7.97
CA LYS A 193 25.95 -5.71 8.49
C LYS A 193 27.28 -5.78 7.75
N HIS A 194 27.79 -6.98 7.48
CA HIS A 194 29.01 -7.15 6.66
C HIS A 194 28.82 -6.63 5.24
N ILE A 195 27.67 -6.90 4.61
CA ILE A 195 27.39 -6.35 3.28
C ILE A 195 27.41 -4.83 3.28
N ILE A 196 26.84 -4.19 4.30
CA ILE A 196 26.83 -2.72 4.45
C ILE A 196 28.27 -2.19 4.65
N GLU A 197 29.08 -2.83 5.50
CA GLU A 197 30.46 -2.44 5.74
C GLU A 197 31.30 -2.53 4.47
N ASP A 198 31.14 -3.60 3.70
CA ASP A 198 31.82 -3.79 2.44
C ASP A 198 31.33 -2.80 1.36
N LEU A 199 30.03 -2.52 1.31
CA LEU A 199 29.45 -1.52 0.42
C LEU A 199 29.97 -0.12 0.70
N ARG A 200 30.20 0.23 1.96
CA ARG A 200 30.83 1.48 2.35
C ARG A 200 32.31 1.56 1.98
N ARG A 201 33.01 0.42 2.05
CA ARG A 201 34.42 0.33 1.73
C ARG A 201 34.68 0.44 0.24
N ASP A 202 33.91 -0.27 -0.57
CA ASP A 202 34.08 -0.32 -2.02
C ASP A 202 32.79 -0.66 -2.74
N GLN A 203 32.12 0.34 -3.25
CA GLN A 203 30.86 0.23 -3.98
C GLN A 203 31.01 -0.45 -5.35
N THR A 204 32.20 -0.40 -5.95
CA THR A 204 32.43 -0.90 -7.31
C THR A 204 32.27 -2.41 -7.42
N GLN A 205 32.49 -3.16 -6.33
CA GLN A 205 32.30 -4.60 -6.28
C GLN A 205 30.83 -5.03 -6.46
N PHE A 206 29.88 -4.13 -6.19
CA PHE A 206 28.46 -4.41 -6.26
C PHE A 206 27.79 -3.88 -7.54
N THR A 207 28.40 -2.92 -8.21
CA THR A 207 27.81 -2.27 -9.41
C THR A 207 28.03 -3.04 -10.70
N ASN A 208 28.88 -4.05 -10.71
CA ASN A 208 29.18 -4.86 -11.90
C ASN A 208 28.56 -6.27 -11.83
N GLY A 209 27.71 -6.53 -10.83
CA GLY A 209 27.11 -7.84 -10.62
C GLY A 209 28.08 -8.93 -10.12
N ALA A 210 29.30 -8.57 -9.70
CA ALA A 210 30.28 -9.54 -9.19
C ALA A 210 29.95 -9.99 -7.76
N ARG A 211 29.42 -9.08 -6.94
CA ARG A 211 29.06 -9.34 -5.54
C ARG A 211 27.60 -8.94 -5.27
N SER A 212 26.90 -9.80 -4.56
CA SER A 212 25.49 -9.55 -4.20
C SER A 212 25.37 -8.64 -2.98
N ILE A 213 24.39 -7.73 -3.06
CA ILE A 213 23.92 -6.96 -1.88
C ILE A 213 22.83 -7.72 -1.11
N PHE A 214 22.46 -8.93 -1.51
CA PHE A 214 21.32 -9.66 -0.99
C PHE A 214 21.71 -10.95 -0.29
N THR A 215 20.98 -11.28 0.77
CA THR A 215 20.90 -12.65 1.28
C THR A 215 19.81 -13.42 0.53
N GLU A 216 19.93 -14.74 0.44
CA GLU A 216 18.92 -15.59 -0.20
C GLU A 216 17.55 -15.46 0.45
N THR A 217 17.52 -15.43 1.78
CA THR A 217 16.30 -15.26 2.56
C THR A 217 15.57 -13.95 2.20
N PHE A 218 16.32 -12.86 2.03
CA PHE A 218 15.76 -11.59 1.64
C PHE A 218 15.15 -11.65 0.23
N ILE A 219 15.86 -12.21 -0.74
CA ILE A 219 15.37 -12.38 -2.12
C ILE A 219 14.07 -13.15 -2.13
N ARG A 220 14.03 -14.34 -1.51
CA ARG A 220 12.86 -15.21 -1.50
C ARG A 220 11.66 -14.55 -0.81
N ARG A 221 11.89 -13.84 0.28
CA ARG A 221 10.85 -13.12 1.02
C ARG A 221 10.21 -12.02 0.16
N VAL A 222 11.02 -11.16 -0.46
CA VAL A 222 10.51 -10.06 -1.28
C VAL A 222 9.85 -10.58 -2.55
N ALA A 223 10.45 -11.57 -3.22
CA ALA A 223 9.88 -12.22 -4.40
C ALA A 223 8.48 -12.79 -4.11
N LYS A 224 8.33 -13.57 -3.04
CA LYS A 224 7.05 -14.14 -2.64
C LYS A 224 6.02 -13.06 -2.30
N SER A 225 6.42 -12.04 -1.53
CA SER A 225 5.55 -10.92 -1.17
C SER A 225 5.06 -10.17 -2.41
N TRP A 226 5.94 -9.91 -3.37
CA TRP A 226 5.59 -9.20 -4.60
C TRP A 226 4.59 -9.99 -5.45
N VAL A 227 4.84 -11.29 -5.68
CA VAL A 227 3.92 -12.17 -6.43
C VAL A 227 2.55 -12.22 -5.78
N GLN A 228 2.49 -12.50 -4.47
CA GLN A 228 1.23 -12.59 -3.76
C GLN A 228 0.46 -11.27 -3.78
N ASN A 229 1.15 -10.16 -3.49
CA ASN A 229 0.51 -8.85 -3.50
C ASN A 229 -0.09 -8.53 -4.87
N LEU A 230 0.70 -8.72 -5.92
CA LEU A 230 0.27 -8.44 -7.28
C LEU A 230 -0.92 -9.33 -7.69
N GLN A 231 -0.78 -10.65 -7.55
CA GLN A 231 -1.80 -11.60 -8.00
C GLN A 231 -3.09 -11.46 -7.22
N GLU A 232 -3.04 -11.54 -5.90
CA GLU A 232 -4.25 -11.51 -5.07
C GLU A 232 -4.96 -10.15 -5.13
N THR A 233 -4.19 -9.03 -5.20
CA THR A 233 -4.80 -7.70 -5.29
C THR A 233 -5.46 -7.49 -6.64
N GLU A 234 -4.81 -7.89 -7.73
CA GLU A 234 -5.33 -7.76 -9.08
C GLU A 234 -6.59 -8.61 -9.29
N ASP A 235 -6.55 -9.89 -8.89
CA ASP A 235 -7.66 -10.81 -9.05
C ASP A 235 -8.91 -10.32 -8.27
N GLU A 236 -8.73 -9.90 -7.02
CA GLU A 236 -9.83 -9.37 -6.20
C GLU A 236 -10.30 -8.00 -6.67
N ALA A 237 -9.39 -7.13 -7.12
CA ALA A 237 -9.75 -5.81 -7.62
C ALA A 237 -10.62 -5.90 -8.88
N ARG A 238 -10.23 -6.71 -9.86
CA ARG A 238 -11.03 -6.92 -11.08
C ARG A 238 -12.39 -7.55 -10.77
N ARG A 239 -12.41 -8.53 -9.87
CA ARG A 239 -13.63 -9.24 -9.49
C ARG A 239 -14.63 -8.33 -8.77
N LEU A 240 -14.17 -7.47 -7.85
CA LEU A 240 -15.03 -6.69 -6.96
C LEU A 240 -15.35 -5.29 -7.51
N PHE A 241 -14.40 -4.65 -8.16
CA PHE A 241 -14.54 -3.26 -8.62
C PHE A 241 -14.85 -3.13 -10.12
N GLY A 242 -14.56 -4.16 -10.94
CA GLY A 242 -14.87 -4.13 -12.37
C GLY A 242 -14.34 -2.87 -13.07
N GLU A 243 -15.22 -2.04 -13.60
CA GLU A 243 -14.87 -0.77 -14.26
C GLU A 243 -14.38 0.32 -13.29
N ASN A 244 -14.61 0.17 -11.98
CA ASN A 244 -14.06 1.03 -10.95
C ASN A 244 -12.63 0.62 -10.52
N TYR A 245 -11.98 -0.27 -11.28
CA TYR A 245 -10.59 -0.64 -11.11
C TYR A 245 -9.70 -0.09 -12.23
N PHE A 246 -8.56 0.50 -11.85
CA PHE A 246 -7.55 1.01 -12.76
C PHE A 246 -6.17 0.53 -12.36
N GLY A 247 -5.59 -0.34 -13.20
CA GLY A 247 -4.20 -0.81 -13.05
C GLY A 247 -3.25 0.00 -13.93
N MET A 248 -2.07 0.37 -13.40
CA MET A 248 -1.04 1.05 -14.16
C MET A 248 0.36 0.57 -13.80
N ARG A 249 1.30 0.67 -14.76
CA ARG A 249 2.70 0.36 -14.53
C ARG A 249 3.48 1.62 -14.15
N TYR A 250 4.36 1.49 -13.18
CA TYR A 250 5.27 2.57 -12.77
C TYR A 250 6.17 3.04 -13.93
N GLU A 251 6.62 2.09 -14.74
CA GLU A 251 7.49 2.33 -15.89
C GLU A 251 6.79 3.17 -16.98
N ASP A 252 5.50 2.91 -17.21
CA ASP A 252 4.69 3.70 -18.15
C ASP A 252 4.48 5.12 -17.61
N LEU A 253 4.24 5.25 -16.28
CA LEU A 253 4.17 6.57 -15.63
C LEU A 253 5.47 7.35 -15.77
N LEU A 254 6.64 6.70 -15.76
CA LEU A 254 7.92 7.38 -15.97
C LEU A 254 8.15 7.76 -17.44
N SER A 255 7.70 6.95 -18.39
CA SER A 255 7.96 7.14 -19.82
C SER A 255 7.03 8.15 -20.46
N THR A 256 5.75 8.13 -20.12
CA THR A 256 4.69 9.00 -20.66
C THR A 256 3.81 9.58 -19.55
N PRO A 257 4.39 10.39 -18.63
CA PRO A 257 3.71 10.78 -17.40
C PRO A 257 2.42 11.59 -17.62
N PHE A 258 2.39 12.48 -18.60
CA PHE A 258 1.20 13.28 -18.89
C PHE A 258 0.05 12.40 -19.43
N ASP A 259 0.37 11.45 -20.29
CA ASP A 259 -0.64 10.55 -20.87
C ASP A 259 -1.21 9.61 -19.81
N GLU A 260 -0.35 9.03 -18.97
CA GLU A 260 -0.79 8.14 -17.88
C GLU A 260 -1.61 8.90 -16.84
N MET A 261 -1.20 10.11 -16.46
CA MET A 261 -1.99 10.95 -15.56
C MET A 261 -3.31 11.40 -16.17
N THR A 262 -3.34 11.68 -17.47
CA THR A 262 -4.58 11.97 -18.19
C THR A 262 -5.57 10.81 -18.14
N LYS A 263 -5.10 9.56 -18.34
CA LYS A 263 -5.92 8.35 -18.18
C LYS A 263 -6.46 8.22 -16.76
N LEU A 264 -5.59 8.40 -15.77
CA LEU A 264 -5.98 8.33 -14.35
C LEU A 264 -7.03 9.39 -14.00
N TRP A 265 -6.81 10.66 -14.32
CA TRP A 265 -7.75 11.73 -14.00
C TRP A 265 -9.11 11.52 -14.67
N LYS A 266 -9.14 11.07 -15.94
CA LYS A 266 -10.38 10.68 -16.61
C LYS A 266 -11.09 9.54 -15.90
N PHE A 267 -10.33 8.51 -15.51
CA PHE A 267 -10.86 7.40 -14.71
C PHE A 267 -11.45 7.91 -13.38
N LEU A 268 -10.79 8.84 -12.70
CA LEU A 268 -11.29 9.44 -11.46
C LEU A 268 -12.55 10.28 -11.65
N GLY A 269 -12.87 10.68 -12.88
CA GLY A 269 -14.08 11.46 -13.22
C GLY A 269 -13.82 12.94 -13.44
N VAL A 270 -12.55 13.34 -13.56
CA VAL A 270 -12.19 14.71 -13.96
C VAL A 270 -12.65 14.98 -15.38
N LYS A 271 -13.32 16.11 -15.60
CA LYS A 271 -13.92 16.48 -16.89
C LYS A 271 -12.97 17.27 -17.79
N GLN A 272 -12.15 18.12 -17.21
CA GLN A 272 -11.24 19.00 -17.95
C GLN A 272 -9.82 18.81 -17.48
N ILE A 273 -8.90 18.58 -18.39
CA ILE A 273 -7.48 18.41 -18.12
C ILE A 273 -6.74 19.45 -18.93
N ASP A 274 -6.12 20.40 -18.24
CA ASP A 274 -5.35 21.47 -18.86
C ASP A 274 -3.98 20.94 -19.31
N ALA A 275 -3.56 21.32 -20.52
CA ALA A 275 -2.23 20.96 -21.04
C ALA A 275 -1.07 21.54 -20.21
N SER A 276 -1.29 22.64 -19.48
CA SER A 276 -0.30 23.22 -18.57
C SER A 276 0.14 22.28 -17.46
N LEU A 277 -0.72 21.32 -17.06
CA LEU A 277 -0.36 20.27 -16.08
C LEU A 277 0.84 19.43 -16.54
N GLY A 278 1.14 19.41 -17.85
CA GLY A 278 2.34 18.73 -18.34
C GLY A 278 3.65 19.31 -17.80
N GLU A 279 3.74 20.64 -17.67
CA GLU A 279 4.92 21.29 -17.08
C GLU A 279 4.98 21.13 -15.55
N GLU A 280 3.82 21.14 -14.89
CA GLU A 280 3.73 20.87 -13.46
C GLU A 280 4.17 19.41 -13.14
N ILE A 281 3.76 18.45 -13.97
CA ILE A 281 4.20 17.05 -13.86
C ILE A 281 5.72 16.94 -13.99
N LYS A 282 6.33 17.59 -15.00
CA LYS A 282 7.79 17.56 -15.18
C LYS A 282 8.50 18.15 -13.97
N THR A 283 8.02 19.27 -13.46
CA THR A 283 8.58 19.93 -12.25
C THR A 283 8.47 19.02 -11.04
N GLU A 284 7.30 18.41 -10.84
CA GLU A 284 7.05 17.51 -9.71
C GLU A 284 7.91 16.24 -9.78
N MET A 285 8.09 15.66 -10.97
CA MET A 285 8.95 14.50 -11.17
C MET A 285 10.43 14.79 -10.95
N ALA A 286 10.88 16.00 -11.27
CA ALA A 286 12.25 16.45 -11.03
C ALA A 286 12.52 16.76 -9.54
N SER A 287 11.47 16.99 -8.74
CA SER A 287 11.61 17.31 -7.33
C SER A 287 11.92 16.08 -6.47
N ASN A 288 12.70 16.26 -5.42
CA ASN A 288 12.93 15.24 -4.39
C ASN A 288 12.41 15.74 -3.03
N PRO A 289 11.13 15.54 -2.71
CA PRO A 289 10.54 16.05 -1.47
C PRO A 289 11.07 15.37 -0.20
N ASP A 290 11.77 14.24 -0.36
CA ASP A 290 12.36 13.49 0.74
C ASP A 290 13.85 13.83 0.96
N GLU A 291 14.39 14.85 0.28
CA GLU A 291 15.81 15.19 0.27
C GLU A 291 16.36 15.47 1.68
N GLU A 292 15.67 16.30 2.45
CA GLU A 292 16.07 16.61 3.83
C GLU A 292 16.03 15.38 4.76
N TRP A 293 15.03 14.53 4.56
CA TRP A 293 14.88 13.29 5.34
C TRP A 293 15.96 12.27 4.98
N GLN A 294 16.34 12.24 3.72
CA GLN A 294 17.37 11.34 3.19
C GLN A 294 18.77 11.78 3.60
N ALA A 295 19.05 13.08 3.60
CA ALA A 295 20.30 13.66 4.06
C ALA A 295 20.59 13.34 5.54
N LYS A 296 19.55 13.21 6.36
CA LYS A 296 19.67 12.89 7.79
C LYS A 296 19.93 11.41 8.11
N ARG A 297 19.83 10.49 7.11
CA ARG A 297 19.81 9.02 7.35
C ARG A 297 20.80 8.21 6.53
N ASN A 298 22.07 8.51 6.51
CA ASN A 298 23.13 7.80 5.77
C ASN A 298 23.26 8.22 4.30
N GLU A 299 23.85 9.38 4.07
CA GLU A 299 24.15 9.92 2.74
C GLU A 299 24.96 8.96 1.85
N GLU A 300 25.89 8.18 2.42
CA GLU A 300 26.78 7.29 1.67
C GLU A 300 26.06 6.12 1.00
N ILE A 301 25.05 5.51 1.64
CA ILE A 301 24.32 4.38 1.06
C ILE A 301 23.15 4.88 0.22
N ALA A 302 22.54 6.01 0.61
CA ALA A 302 21.41 6.60 -0.11
C ALA A 302 21.81 7.20 -1.45
N SER A 303 23.06 7.70 -1.58
CA SER A 303 23.59 8.26 -2.82
C SER A 303 23.97 7.22 -3.87
N PHE A 304 24.11 5.95 -3.47
CA PHE A 304 24.54 4.86 -4.34
C PHE A 304 23.55 4.53 -5.48
N LEU A 305 22.27 4.79 -5.28
CA LEU A 305 21.27 4.50 -6.30
C LEU A 305 20.57 5.76 -6.81
N PRO A 306 20.46 5.91 -8.14
CA PRO A 306 19.55 6.88 -8.72
C PRO A 306 18.12 6.56 -8.28
N LYS A 307 17.49 7.48 -7.54
CA LYS A 307 16.12 7.30 -7.04
C LYS A 307 15.12 7.46 -8.16
N GLY A 308 14.03 6.70 -8.09
CA GLY A 308 12.93 6.82 -9.03
C GLY A 308 13.19 6.27 -10.43
N GLN A 309 14.36 5.70 -10.69
CA GLN A 309 14.67 5.11 -11.99
C GLN A 309 14.22 3.66 -12.09
N ALA A 310 13.87 3.24 -13.32
CA ALA A 310 13.64 1.85 -13.68
C ALA A 310 14.93 1.21 -14.24
N GLY A 311 15.08 -0.11 -14.04
CA GLY A 311 16.19 -0.86 -14.62
C GLY A 311 17.48 -0.95 -13.78
N ASN A 312 17.49 -0.42 -12.56
CA ASN A 312 18.65 -0.53 -11.65
C ASN A 312 19.06 -1.98 -11.34
N TRP A 313 18.13 -2.91 -11.49
CA TRP A 313 18.37 -4.33 -11.28
C TRP A 313 19.43 -4.92 -12.25
N GLN A 314 19.56 -4.37 -13.44
CA GLN A 314 20.52 -4.85 -14.44
C GLN A 314 21.97 -4.73 -13.95
N MET A 315 22.25 -3.66 -13.20
CA MET A 315 23.58 -3.38 -12.67
C MET A 315 23.86 -4.12 -11.34
N LEU A 316 22.85 -4.33 -10.52
CA LEU A 316 23.03 -4.75 -9.12
C LEU A 316 22.75 -6.23 -8.86
N LEU A 317 21.99 -6.92 -9.72
CA LEU A 317 21.73 -8.34 -9.54
C LEU A 317 22.83 -9.20 -10.12
N THR A 318 23.43 -10.04 -9.29
CA THR A 318 24.36 -11.09 -9.75
C THR A 318 23.62 -12.19 -10.51
N ALA A 319 24.34 -13.06 -11.23
CA ALA A 319 23.74 -14.23 -11.88
C ALA A 319 23.00 -15.14 -10.88
N ARG A 320 23.55 -15.29 -9.66
CA ARG A 320 22.90 -16.02 -8.56
C ARG A 320 21.60 -15.37 -8.15
N ASP A 321 21.59 -14.05 -7.94
CA ASP A 321 20.40 -13.31 -7.51
C ASP A 321 19.29 -13.40 -8.55
N LYS A 322 19.65 -13.24 -9.84
CA LYS A 322 18.71 -13.42 -10.96
C LYS A 322 18.12 -14.82 -10.97
N SER A 323 18.93 -15.86 -10.78
CA SER A 323 18.45 -17.25 -10.74
C SER A 323 17.47 -17.48 -9.57
N LEU A 324 17.82 -17.03 -8.36
CA LEU A 324 16.97 -17.17 -7.18
C LEU A 324 15.65 -16.41 -7.32
N PHE A 325 15.71 -15.21 -7.85
CA PHE A 325 14.53 -14.36 -8.00
C PHE A 325 13.63 -14.87 -9.13
N LYS A 326 14.22 -15.24 -10.26
CA LYS A 326 13.54 -15.82 -11.42
C LYS A 326 12.72 -17.07 -11.07
N ALA A 327 13.26 -17.94 -10.23
CA ALA A 327 12.56 -19.15 -9.78
C ALA A 327 11.22 -18.88 -9.09
N VAL A 328 11.00 -17.66 -8.57
CA VAL A 328 9.76 -17.27 -7.88
C VAL A 328 8.89 -16.36 -8.73
N ILE A 329 9.49 -15.38 -9.44
CA ILE A 329 8.71 -14.32 -10.10
C ILE A 329 8.70 -14.43 -11.63
N GLY A 330 9.49 -15.34 -12.24
CA GLY A 330 9.71 -15.38 -13.70
C GLY A 330 8.40 -15.39 -14.50
N GLU A 331 7.49 -16.30 -14.16
CA GLU A 331 6.18 -16.40 -14.81
C GLU A 331 5.35 -15.11 -14.65
N MET A 332 5.46 -14.46 -13.49
CA MET A 332 4.71 -13.22 -13.23
C MET A 332 5.28 -12.05 -14.03
N LEU A 333 6.61 -11.99 -14.24
CA LEU A 333 7.22 -10.98 -15.11
C LEU A 333 6.75 -11.13 -16.56
N ILE A 334 6.61 -12.37 -17.05
CA ILE A 334 6.06 -12.63 -18.38
C ILE A 334 4.59 -12.24 -18.46
N LYS A 335 3.78 -12.68 -17.50
CA LYS A 335 2.34 -12.35 -17.44
C LYS A 335 2.08 -10.84 -17.50
N TRP A 336 2.95 -10.05 -16.89
CA TRP A 336 2.81 -8.58 -16.82
C TRP A 336 3.63 -7.83 -17.88
N GLY A 337 4.24 -8.55 -18.82
CA GLY A 337 4.94 -7.95 -19.96
C GLY A 337 6.25 -7.24 -19.61
N TYR A 338 6.87 -7.59 -18.47
CA TYR A 338 8.22 -7.15 -18.13
C TYR A 338 9.28 -7.98 -18.86
N GLU A 339 8.98 -9.24 -19.16
CA GLU A 339 9.82 -10.15 -19.92
C GLU A 339 8.98 -10.93 -20.95
N LYS A 340 9.68 -11.38 -22.00
CA LYS A 340 9.05 -12.22 -23.04
C LYS A 340 9.14 -13.71 -22.70
N ASP A 341 10.20 -14.10 -22.01
CA ASP A 341 10.50 -15.47 -21.61
C ASP A 341 11.37 -15.49 -20.34
N LEU A 342 11.88 -16.66 -19.98
CA LEU A 342 12.74 -16.85 -18.80
C LEU A 342 14.25 -16.63 -19.08
N ASN A 343 14.65 -16.09 -20.22
CA ASN A 343 16.06 -15.95 -20.63
C ASN A 343 16.69 -14.58 -20.32
N TRP A 344 16.19 -13.89 -19.29
CA TRP A 344 16.70 -12.59 -18.85
C TRP A 344 17.74 -12.70 -17.73
#